data_71d18adc87412cfc2dd2f8c958d04222
#
_entry.id   71d18adc87412cfc2dd2f8c958d04222
#
_cell.length_a   1.000
_cell.length_b   1.000
_cell.length_c   1.000
_cell.angle_alpha   90.00
_cell.angle_beta   90.00
_cell.angle_gamma   90.00
#
_symmetry.space_group_name_H-M   'P 1'
#
loop_
_entity.id
_entity.type
_entity.pdbx_description
1 polymer ?
#
loop_
_entity_poly.entity_id
_entity_poly.type
_entity_poly.pdbx_seq_one_letter_code
_entity_poly.pdbx_strand_id
1 'polypeptide(L)'
;HRRIPIVPADPFGQTVLEDGEFRPDDYRHEQYLLIRENGKTVCFSGCSHGGILNIVCWFQPDVLIGGFHFMKIPVTGAGEKQLHDSAMALLKGKTRYYTGHCTGDAQYEKLKKVMGDRLQKLSCGVEIVI
;
A
#
# COMPACT_ATOMS: atom_id res chain seq x y z
N HIS A 1 -1.62 10.70 -14.08
CA HIS A 1 -1.07 9.32 -13.96
C HIS A 1 -2.14 8.32 -14.40
N ARG A 2 -1.80 7.43 -15.32
CA ARG A 2 -2.72 6.38 -15.76
C ARG A 2 -2.76 5.30 -14.68
N ARG A 3 -3.89 5.15 -13.99
CA ARG A 3 -4.09 4.03 -13.05
C ARG A 3 -3.98 2.72 -13.83
N ILE A 4 -3.02 1.89 -13.48
CA ILE A 4 -2.97 0.51 -13.94
C ILE A 4 -3.67 -0.29 -12.85
N PRO A 5 -4.89 -0.80 -13.06
CA PRO A 5 -5.59 -1.56 -12.04
C PRO A 5 -4.93 -2.93 -11.90
N ILE A 6 -3.97 -3.05 -10.99
CA ILE A 6 -3.34 -4.33 -10.66
C ILE A 6 -4.09 -5.02 -9.51
N VAL A 7 -4.69 -4.22 -8.63
CA VAL A 7 -5.58 -4.63 -7.55
C VAL A 7 -6.72 -3.62 -7.50
N PRO A 8 -7.97 -4.01 -7.23
CA PRO A 8 -9.06 -3.05 -7.00
C PRO A 8 -8.62 -2.00 -5.98
N ALA A 9 -8.79 -0.74 -6.32
CA ALA A 9 -8.32 0.36 -5.50
C ALA A 9 -8.98 0.39 -4.11
N ASP A 10 -10.23 -0.05 -4.00
CA ASP A 10 -10.95 -0.19 -2.74
C ASP A 10 -11.98 -1.32 -2.79
N PRO A 11 -11.72 -2.45 -2.11
CA PRO A 11 -12.72 -3.49 -1.95
C PRO A 11 -13.85 -3.12 -0.98
N PHE A 12 -13.84 -1.93 -0.36
CA PHE A 12 -14.71 -1.57 0.76
C PHE A 12 -15.84 -0.63 0.39
N GLY A 13 -15.90 -0.14 -0.85
CA GLY A 13 -17.00 0.65 -1.35
C GLY A 13 -17.19 1.97 -0.60
N GLN A 14 -16.09 2.70 -0.33
CA GLN A 14 -16.20 4.06 0.20
C GLN A 14 -16.94 4.94 -0.79
N THR A 15 -17.70 5.89 -0.26
CA THR A 15 -18.50 6.81 -1.07
C THR A 15 -18.14 8.26 -0.74
N VAL A 16 -18.26 9.13 -1.73
CA VAL A 16 -18.15 10.57 -1.63
C VAL A 16 -19.50 11.19 -1.89
N LEU A 17 -19.81 12.27 -1.18
CA LEU A 17 -21.02 13.07 -1.42
C LEU A 17 -20.71 14.12 -2.50
N GLU A 18 -21.28 13.93 -3.70
CA GLU A 18 -21.19 14.90 -4.81
C GLU A 18 -22.60 15.30 -5.25
N ASP A 19 -22.84 16.60 -5.33
CA ASP A 19 -24.14 17.18 -5.77
C ASP A 19 -25.36 16.65 -4.98
N GLY A 20 -25.18 16.31 -3.69
CA GLY A 20 -26.22 15.79 -2.82
C GLY A 20 -26.47 14.28 -2.97
N GLU A 21 -25.72 13.56 -3.78
CA GLU A 21 -25.80 12.11 -3.97
C GLU A 21 -24.52 11.40 -3.52
N PHE A 22 -24.67 10.21 -2.92
CA PHE A 22 -23.52 9.36 -2.61
C PHE A 22 -23.08 8.59 -3.85
N ARG A 23 -21.82 8.76 -4.24
CA ARG A 23 -21.19 8.05 -5.37
C ARG A 23 -19.96 7.27 -4.89
N PRO A 24 -19.57 6.19 -5.57
CA PRO A 24 -18.29 5.51 -5.26
C PRO A 24 -17.13 6.51 -5.30
N ASP A 25 -16.29 6.50 -4.26
CA ASP A 25 -15.10 7.34 -4.20
C ASP A 25 -14.04 6.83 -5.17
N ASP A 26 -13.52 7.68 -6.01
CA ASP A 26 -12.43 7.36 -6.94
C ASP A 26 -11.03 7.70 -6.41
N TYR A 27 -10.97 8.18 -5.18
CA TYR A 27 -9.73 8.54 -4.46
C TYR A 27 -8.84 9.54 -5.18
N ARG A 28 -9.37 10.41 -6.06
CA ARG A 28 -8.61 11.47 -6.72
C ARG A 28 -7.97 12.46 -5.75
N HIS A 29 -8.55 12.58 -4.56
CA HIS A 29 -8.05 13.43 -3.47
C HIS A 29 -6.88 12.81 -2.70
N GLU A 30 -6.57 11.52 -2.87
CA GLU A 30 -5.45 10.87 -2.18
C GLU A 30 -4.11 11.50 -2.61
N GLN A 31 -3.30 11.85 -1.62
CA GLN A 31 -2.02 12.52 -1.81
C GLN A 31 -0.87 11.62 -1.37
N TYR A 32 0.26 11.79 -2.05
CA TYR A 32 1.51 11.09 -1.76
C TYR A 32 2.62 12.11 -1.56
N LEU A 33 3.39 11.98 -0.47
CA LEU A 33 4.56 12.81 -0.23
C LEU A 33 5.81 12.08 -0.71
N LEU A 34 6.56 12.71 -1.62
CA LEU A 34 7.85 12.21 -2.10
C LEU A 34 8.97 13.08 -1.56
N ILE A 35 9.89 12.49 -0.81
CA ILE A 35 11.13 13.13 -0.34
C ILE A 35 12.28 12.54 -1.15
N ARG A 36 13.10 13.40 -1.74
CA ARG A 36 14.30 13.00 -2.47
C ARG A 36 15.52 13.61 -1.81
N GLU A 37 16.40 12.76 -1.32
CA GLU A 37 17.63 13.17 -0.64
C GLU A 37 18.73 12.14 -0.90
N ASN A 38 19.95 12.63 -1.12
CA ASN A 38 21.14 11.79 -1.33
C ASN A 38 20.96 10.67 -2.38
N GLY A 39 20.22 10.94 -3.45
CA GLY A 39 19.95 9.99 -4.53
C GLY A 39 18.90 8.93 -4.19
N LYS A 40 18.27 8.99 -3.02
CA LYS A 40 17.16 8.11 -2.61
C LYS A 40 15.83 8.82 -2.68
N THR A 41 14.78 8.07 -2.97
CA THR A 41 13.39 8.56 -2.94
C THR A 41 12.60 7.81 -1.87
N VAL A 42 12.00 8.55 -0.95
CA VAL A 42 11.07 8.03 0.06
C VAL A 42 9.66 8.47 -0.30
N CYS A 43 8.71 7.54 -0.33
CA CYS A 43 7.31 7.80 -0.59
C CYS A 43 6.48 7.55 0.68
N PHE A 44 5.69 8.52 1.09
CA PHE A 44 4.67 8.37 2.13
C PHE A 44 3.30 8.30 1.46
N SER A 45 2.50 7.29 1.77
CA SER A 45 1.24 6.99 1.07
C SER A 45 0.06 6.83 2.01
N GLY A 46 -0.05 7.32 3.16
CA GLY A 46 -1.25 7.15 4.00
C GLY A 46 -1.80 5.71 3.96
N CYS A 47 -3.07 5.55 3.61
CA CYS A 47 -3.75 4.24 3.51
C CYS A 47 -3.59 3.55 2.14
N SER A 48 -3.11 4.22 1.13
CA SER A 48 -2.91 3.68 -0.22
C SER A 48 -4.20 3.18 -0.90
N HIS A 49 -5.28 3.95 -0.80
CA HIS A 49 -6.57 3.63 -1.46
C HIS A 49 -6.44 3.58 -2.98
N GLY A 50 -5.52 4.34 -3.57
CA GLY A 50 -5.16 4.25 -4.99
C GLY A 50 -4.53 2.93 -5.41
N GLY A 51 -4.29 2.02 -4.46
CA GLY A 51 -3.66 0.71 -4.64
C GLY A 51 -2.14 0.77 -4.49
N ILE A 52 -1.60 0.02 -3.52
CA ILE A 52 -0.16 0.04 -3.22
C ILE A 52 0.70 -0.36 -4.44
N LEU A 53 0.25 -1.31 -5.25
CA LEU A 53 0.97 -1.72 -6.45
C LEU A 53 1.02 -0.62 -7.51
N ASN A 54 -0.07 0.15 -7.65
CA ASN A 54 -0.10 1.33 -8.51
C ASN A 54 0.87 2.40 -8.04
N ILE A 55 0.89 2.69 -6.74
CA ILE A 55 1.75 3.70 -6.13
C ILE A 55 3.22 3.36 -6.36
N VAL A 56 3.61 2.10 -6.12
CA VAL A 56 4.97 1.64 -6.36
C VAL A 56 5.33 1.71 -7.85
N CYS A 57 4.41 1.35 -8.74
CA CYS A 57 4.62 1.43 -10.18
C CYS A 57 4.81 2.89 -10.66
N TRP A 58 4.05 3.84 -10.10
CA TRP A 58 4.13 5.25 -10.48
C TRP A 58 5.40 5.93 -10.02
N PHE A 59 5.82 5.67 -8.77
CA PHE A 59 6.88 6.45 -8.12
C PHE A 59 8.21 5.71 -8.02
N GLN A 60 8.21 4.38 -8.07
CA GLN A 60 9.39 3.51 -7.95
C GLN A 60 10.33 3.95 -6.82
N PRO A 61 9.82 4.18 -5.59
CA PRO A 61 10.62 4.70 -4.50
C PRO A 61 11.61 3.67 -4.00
N ASP A 62 12.72 4.13 -3.38
CA ASP A 62 13.64 3.26 -2.66
C ASP A 62 13.02 2.77 -1.36
N VAL A 63 12.23 3.63 -0.70
CA VAL A 63 11.48 3.32 0.52
C VAL A 63 10.04 3.79 0.39
N LEU A 64 9.09 2.94 0.78
CA LEU A 64 7.68 3.29 0.90
C LEU A 64 7.22 3.11 2.35
N ILE A 65 6.61 4.15 2.90
CA ILE A 65 6.08 4.21 4.26
C ILE A 65 4.57 4.48 4.17
N GLY A 66 3.75 3.54 4.67
CA GLY A 66 2.30 3.70 4.65
C GLY A 66 1.53 2.40 4.77
N GLY A 67 0.22 2.48 4.91
CA GLY A 67 -0.67 1.34 4.93
C GLY A 67 -0.95 0.78 3.53
N PHE A 68 -1.22 -0.52 3.43
CA PHE A 68 -1.50 -1.19 2.16
C PHE A 68 -2.99 -1.40 1.90
N HIS A 69 -3.82 -1.02 2.86
CA HIS A 69 -5.28 -1.19 2.80
C HIS A 69 -5.75 -2.64 2.61
N PHE A 70 -5.06 -3.61 3.23
CA PHE A 70 -5.32 -5.05 3.09
C PHE A 70 -6.10 -5.66 4.25
N MET A 71 -6.41 -4.89 5.30
CA MET A 71 -6.95 -5.39 6.57
C MET A 71 -8.24 -6.22 6.46
N LYS A 72 -9.01 -6.06 5.38
CA LYS A 72 -10.23 -6.84 5.15
C LYS A 72 -10.04 -8.00 4.16
N ILE A 73 -8.86 -8.17 3.57
CA ILE A 73 -8.57 -9.31 2.71
C ILE A 73 -8.47 -10.56 3.59
N PRO A 74 -9.24 -11.62 3.31
CA PRO A 74 -9.13 -12.87 4.06
C PRO A 74 -7.72 -13.45 4.02
N VAL A 75 -7.23 -13.98 5.15
CA VAL A 75 -5.88 -14.58 5.23
C VAL A 75 -5.85 -16.06 4.87
N THR A 76 -6.95 -16.57 4.34
CA THR A 76 -7.14 -17.96 3.89
C THR A 76 -7.76 -18.00 2.50
N GLY A 77 -7.63 -19.11 1.80
CA GLY A 77 -8.26 -19.33 0.49
C GLY A 77 -7.83 -18.31 -0.56
N ALA A 78 -8.80 -17.75 -1.28
CA ALA A 78 -8.55 -16.77 -2.36
C ALA A 78 -7.87 -15.50 -1.86
N GLY A 79 -8.19 -15.05 -0.64
CA GLY A 79 -7.56 -13.86 -0.04
C GLY A 79 -6.08 -14.10 0.28
N GLU A 80 -5.72 -15.26 0.79
CA GLU A 80 -4.31 -15.63 0.99
C GLU A 80 -3.53 -15.62 -0.33
N LYS A 81 -4.12 -16.18 -1.38
CA LYS A 81 -3.52 -16.12 -2.71
C LYS A 81 -3.33 -14.68 -3.19
N GLN A 82 -4.33 -13.82 -3.00
CA GLN A 82 -4.24 -12.40 -3.35
C GLN A 82 -3.11 -11.69 -2.60
N LEU A 83 -2.96 -11.94 -1.29
CA LEU A 83 -1.86 -11.40 -0.49
C LEU A 83 -0.50 -11.87 -0.98
N HIS A 84 -0.37 -13.16 -1.27
CA HIS A 84 0.85 -13.75 -1.82
C HIS A 84 1.22 -13.11 -3.18
N ASP A 85 0.29 -13.04 -4.11
CA ASP A 85 0.51 -12.48 -5.45
C ASP A 85 0.88 -10.98 -5.37
N SER A 86 0.25 -10.23 -4.44
CA SER A 86 0.60 -8.84 -4.16
C SER A 86 2.02 -8.71 -3.61
N ALA A 87 2.42 -9.55 -2.66
CA ALA A 87 3.77 -9.57 -2.12
C ALA A 87 4.82 -9.86 -3.20
N MET A 88 4.57 -10.86 -4.05
CA MET A 88 5.45 -11.19 -5.17
C MET A 88 5.56 -10.04 -6.18
N ALA A 89 4.47 -9.31 -6.43
CA ALA A 89 4.48 -8.14 -7.31
C ALA A 89 5.30 -6.99 -6.70
N LEU A 90 5.16 -6.72 -5.39
CA LEU A 90 5.94 -5.71 -4.67
C LEU A 90 7.44 -6.01 -4.65
N LEU A 91 7.81 -7.29 -4.66
CA LEU A 91 9.21 -7.73 -4.66
C LEU A 91 9.91 -7.55 -6.00
N LYS A 92 9.20 -7.32 -7.11
CA LYS A 92 9.81 -7.12 -8.45
C LYS A 92 10.73 -5.89 -8.51
N GLY A 93 10.42 -4.84 -7.74
CA GLY A 93 11.26 -3.65 -7.62
C GLY A 93 12.33 -3.76 -6.54
N LYS A 94 12.97 -2.63 -6.19
CA LYS A 94 13.99 -2.53 -5.14
C LYS A 94 13.45 -1.93 -3.84
N THR A 95 12.20 -1.50 -3.81
CA THR A 95 11.58 -0.76 -2.71
C THR A 95 11.61 -1.55 -1.40
N ARG A 96 12.00 -0.89 -0.32
CA ARG A 96 11.79 -1.35 1.05
C ARG A 96 10.47 -0.78 1.57
N TYR A 97 9.77 -1.54 2.38
CA TYR A 97 8.42 -1.21 2.82
C TYR A 97 8.35 -1.14 4.34
N TYR A 98 7.74 -0.07 4.84
CA TYR A 98 7.36 0.09 6.24
C TYR A 98 5.85 0.26 6.29
N THR A 99 5.14 -0.71 6.86
CA THR A 99 3.68 -0.74 6.82
C THR A 99 3.05 -1.10 8.15
N GLY A 100 1.83 -0.63 8.36
CA GLY A 100 1.02 -0.87 9.54
C GLY A 100 -0.41 -0.41 9.31
N HIS A 101 -1.11 0.00 10.37
CA HIS A 101 -2.45 0.59 10.33
C HIS A 101 -3.43 -0.26 9.49
N CYS A 102 -3.90 0.25 8.37
CA CYS A 102 -4.88 -0.41 7.51
C CYS A 102 -4.35 -1.62 6.71
N THR A 103 -3.08 -1.96 6.85
CA THR A 103 -2.56 -3.23 6.30
C THR A 103 -3.18 -4.44 7.01
N GLY A 104 -3.44 -4.31 8.32
CA GLY A 104 -3.92 -5.41 9.17
C GLY A 104 -2.79 -6.31 9.65
N ASP A 105 -2.82 -6.70 10.93
CA ASP A 105 -1.77 -7.53 11.54
C ASP A 105 -1.68 -8.92 10.91
N ALA A 106 -2.81 -9.59 10.71
CA ALA A 106 -2.85 -10.92 10.11
C ALA A 106 -2.35 -10.91 8.66
N GLN A 107 -2.70 -9.87 7.90
CA GLN A 107 -2.24 -9.68 6.54
C GLN A 107 -0.74 -9.36 6.51
N TYR A 108 -0.27 -8.50 7.43
CA TYR A 108 1.15 -8.22 7.59
C TYR A 108 1.96 -9.52 7.78
N GLU A 109 1.53 -10.41 8.68
CA GLU A 109 2.23 -11.68 8.92
C GLU A 109 2.30 -12.57 7.66
N LYS A 110 1.24 -12.58 6.84
CA LYS A 110 1.26 -13.30 5.55
C LYS A 110 2.23 -12.66 4.56
N LEU A 111 2.21 -11.35 4.43
CA LEU A 111 3.13 -10.60 3.57
C LEU A 111 4.59 -10.77 4.02
N LYS A 112 4.85 -10.69 5.35
CA LYS A 112 6.19 -10.80 5.94
C LYS A 112 6.86 -12.14 5.63
N LYS A 113 6.09 -13.24 5.63
CA LYS A 113 6.59 -14.58 5.26
C LYS A 113 7.15 -14.62 3.83
N VAL A 114 6.58 -13.84 2.92
CA VAL A 114 6.99 -13.78 1.51
C VAL A 114 8.07 -12.72 1.29
N MET A 115 7.89 -11.53 1.89
CA MET A 115 8.72 -10.36 1.62
C MET A 115 9.99 -10.29 2.48
N GLY A 116 10.07 -11.07 3.56
CA GLY A 116 11.24 -11.11 4.43
C GLY A 116 11.64 -9.71 4.94
N ASP A 117 12.93 -9.40 4.87
CA ASP A 117 13.48 -8.13 5.38
C ASP A 117 13.10 -6.90 4.54
N ARG A 118 12.49 -7.10 3.37
CA ARG A 118 11.97 -6.02 2.55
C ARG A 118 10.71 -5.37 3.15
N LEU A 119 10.02 -6.04 4.07
CA LEU A 119 8.83 -5.55 4.76
C LEU A 119 9.11 -5.40 6.26
N GLN A 120 8.89 -4.21 6.81
CA GLN A 120 9.04 -3.91 8.23
C GLN A 120 7.73 -3.36 8.79
N LYS A 121 7.47 -3.64 10.07
CA LYS A 121 6.28 -3.13 10.75
C LYS A 121 6.49 -1.66 11.14
N LEU A 122 5.51 -0.84 10.78
CA LEU A 122 5.44 0.56 11.19
C LEU A 122 4.59 0.68 12.46
N SER A 123 5.10 1.33 13.48
CA SER A 123 4.38 1.63 14.72
C SER A 123 4.79 3.00 15.26
N CYS A 124 3.99 3.55 16.16
CA CYS A 124 4.32 4.82 16.81
C CYS A 124 5.65 4.71 17.57
N GLY A 125 6.50 5.74 17.45
CA GLY A 125 7.81 5.81 18.11
C GLY A 125 8.94 5.03 17.42
N VAL A 126 8.66 4.39 16.28
CA VAL A 126 9.72 3.76 15.47
C VAL A 126 10.57 4.84 14.78
N GLU A 127 11.89 4.73 14.91
CA GLU A 127 12.85 5.52 14.15
C GLU A 127 13.35 4.71 12.96
N ILE A 128 13.31 5.32 11.77
CA ILE A 128 13.73 4.68 10.51
C ILE A 128 14.89 5.49 9.94
N VAL A 129 16.06 4.88 9.85
CA VAL A 129 17.24 5.46 9.18
C VAL A 129 17.29 4.91 7.76
N ILE A 130 17.35 5.81 6.76
CA ILE A 130 17.26 5.49 5.33
C ILE A 130 18.56 5.79 4.60
#